data_925d45a6caea23f78b5354f39ed6f8fa
#
_entry.id   925d45a6caea23f78b5354f39ed6f8fa
#
_cell.length_a   1.000
_cell.length_b   1.000
_cell.length_c   1.000
_cell.angle_alpha   90.00
_cell.angle_beta   90.00
_cell.angle_gamma   90.00
#
_symmetry.space_group_name_H-M   'P 1'
#
loop_
_entity.id
_entity.type
_entity.pdbx_description
1 polymer ?
#
loop_
_entity_poly.entity_id
_entity_poly.type
_entity_poly.pdbx_seq_one_letter_code
_entity_poly.pdbx_strand_id
1 'polypeptide(L)'
;MTDMFNDLSSLSSYLPSRRSGRPRNMVAPGPSDEEIESIVAIALRTPDHGKLAPWRVIQVDKDQRGQLAAELTKAYQTEKPDAGRLELEALETMAHQAPTLLVVLFSPVTSTKIPVWEQQLSCGAFCMNIIHAIHAKDFVSGWITGWPAYNDDVRDLFGRTPERVAGFIFAGTADGELTERPRPELDRVFSKWKSEPHN
;
A
#
# COMPACT_ATOMS: atom_id res chain seq x y z
N MET A 1 4.95 28.60 9.71
CA MET A 1 4.44 27.42 10.44
C MET A 1 4.91 26.21 9.63
N THR A 2 5.75 25.39 10.22
CA THR A 2 6.11 24.09 9.60
C THR A 2 4.82 23.26 9.58
N ASP A 3 4.37 22.87 8.40
CA ASP A 3 3.21 21.99 8.25
C ASP A 3 3.50 20.69 9.01
N MET A 4 2.83 20.49 10.13
CA MET A 4 2.96 19.24 10.89
C MET A 4 2.16 18.17 10.14
N PHE A 5 2.85 17.28 9.43
CA PHE A 5 2.21 16.14 8.80
C PHE A 5 1.90 15.03 9.82
N ASN A 6 0.85 14.29 9.55
CA ASN A 6 0.37 13.18 10.40
C ASN A 6 0.15 13.61 11.86
N ASP A 7 -0.50 14.76 12.07
CA ASP A 7 -0.81 15.26 13.41
C ASP A 7 -1.80 14.35 14.14
N LEU A 8 -1.31 13.57 15.08
CA LEU A 8 -2.08 12.60 15.86
C LEU A 8 -2.81 13.19 17.06
N SER A 9 -2.79 14.52 17.26
CA SER A 9 -3.46 15.17 18.39
C SER A 9 -4.97 14.91 18.42
N SER A 10 -5.59 14.75 17.27
CA SER A 10 -6.99 14.34 17.11
C SER A 10 -7.23 13.76 15.72
N LEU A 11 -8.36 13.04 15.53
CA LEU A 11 -8.75 12.56 14.21
C LEU A 11 -8.99 13.72 13.22
N SER A 12 -9.55 14.82 13.68
CA SER A 12 -9.80 16.03 12.87
C SER A 12 -8.51 16.77 12.49
N SER A 13 -7.44 16.61 13.24
CA SER A 13 -6.11 17.13 12.91
C SER A 13 -5.36 16.18 11.97
N TYR A 14 -5.47 14.88 12.22
CA TYR A 14 -4.77 13.86 11.44
C TYR A 14 -5.24 13.77 9.99
N LEU A 15 -6.55 13.70 9.75
CA LEU A 15 -7.09 13.47 8.40
C LEU A 15 -6.64 14.53 7.38
N PRO A 16 -6.69 15.85 7.67
CA PRO A 16 -6.21 16.87 6.73
C PRO A 16 -4.68 16.95 6.63
N SER A 17 -3.95 16.56 7.68
CA SER A 17 -2.47 16.57 7.71
C SER A 17 -1.83 15.27 7.22
N ARG A 18 -2.64 14.24 6.95
CA ARG A 18 -2.14 12.90 6.58
C ARG A 18 -1.22 12.95 5.35
N ARG A 19 -0.04 12.44 5.50
CA ARG A 19 0.98 12.41 4.45
C ARG A 19 1.74 11.08 4.43
N SER A 20 1.87 10.47 3.25
CA SER A 20 2.72 9.29 3.07
C SER A 20 4.19 9.66 3.05
N GLY A 21 5.02 8.86 3.67
CA GLY A 21 6.47 8.88 3.48
C GLY A 21 6.88 8.23 2.16
N ARG A 22 8.09 8.49 1.73
CA ARG A 22 8.73 7.75 0.63
C ARG A 22 9.45 6.54 1.23
N PRO A 23 9.21 5.30 0.75
CA PRO A 23 9.84 4.11 1.34
C PRO A 23 11.36 4.20 1.47
N ARG A 24 12.04 4.79 0.48
CA ARG A 24 13.50 4.99 0.50
C ARG A 24 14.00 5.95 1.58
N ASN A 25 13.12 6.73 2.19
CA ASN A 25 13.40 7.70 3.26
C ASN A 25 12.79 7.20 4.58
N MET A 26 12.64 5.90 4.74
CA MET A 26 12.18 5.28 5.99
C MET A 26 13.33 4.47 6.58
N VAL A 27 13.63 4.75 7.82
CA VAL A 27 14.71 4.10 8.59
C VAL A 27 14.13 3.33 9.79
N ALA A 28 14.97 2.54 10.43
CA ALA A 28 14.60 1.88 11.69
C ALA A 28 14.43 2.93 12.83
N PRO A 29 13.56 2.64 13.82
CA PRO A 29 12.74 1.43 13.89
C PRO A 29 11.55 1.42 12.95
N GLY A 30 11.07 0.22 12.61
CA GLY A 30 9.74 -0.01 12.07
C GLY A 30 8.86 -0.64 13.13
N PRO A 31 7.55 -0.84 12.86
CA PRO A 31 6.66 -1.59 13.73
C PRO A 31 7.22 -2.98 14.09
N SER A 32 7.05 -3.39 15.34
CA SER A 32 7.34 -4.77 15.80
C SER A 32 6.30 -5.74 15.22
N ASP A 33 6.54 -7.05 15.35
CA ASP A 33 5.59 -8.07 14.87
C ASP A 33 4.23 -7.96 15.57
N GLU A 34 4.22 -7.69 16.88
CA GLU A 34 2.98 -7.46 17.63
C GLU A 34 2.26 -6.18 17.17
N GLU A 35 3.03 -5.14 16.84
CA GLU A 35 2.44 -3.92 16.26
C GLU A 35 1.90 -4.16 14.86
N ILE A 36 2.55 -4.97 14.04
CA ILE A 36 2.06 -5.35 12.69
C ILE A 36 0.76 -6.15 12.82
N GLU A 37 0.68 -7.12 13.73
CA GLU A 37 -0.57 -7.84 14.00
C GLU A 37 -1.69 -6.89 14.42
N SER A 38 -1.39 -5.95 15.32
CA SER A 38 -2.33 -4.93 15.76
C SER A 38 -2.76 -4.01 14.61
N ILE A 39 -1.84 -3.59 13.74
CA ILE A 39 -2.13 -2.78 12.55
C ILE A 39 -3.09 -3.51 11.61
N VAL A 40 -2.82 -4.78 11.33
CA VAL A 40 -3.69 -5.60 10.48
C VAL A 40 -5.06 -5.79 11.14
N ALA A 41 -5.11 -6.06 12.44
CA ALA A 41 -6.37 -6.20 13.19
C ALA A 41 -7.23 -4.93 13.13
N ILE A 42 -6.61 -3.74 13.24
CA ILE A 42 -7.31 -2.46 13.04
C ILE A 42 -7.84 -2.35 11.61
N ALA A 43 -7.03 -2.72 10.62
CA ALA A 43 -7.41 -2.64 9.22
C ALA A 43 -8.59 -3.54 8.85
N LEU A 44 -8.82 -4.64 9.58
CA LEU A 44 -10.00 -5.50 9.41
C LEU A 44 -11.33 -4.77 9.68
N ARG A 45 -11.31 -3.54 10.23
CA ARG A 45 -12.51 -2.69 10.39
C ARG A 45 -12.96 -2.03 9.09
N THR A 46 -12.42 -2.45 7.97
CA THR A 46 -12.82 -1.99 6.62
C THR A 46 -14.23 -2.43 6.28
N PRO A 47 -15.06 -1.55 5.68
CA PRO A 47 -16.35 -1.95 5.11
C PRO A 47 -16.19 -3.06 4.07
N ASP A 48 -16.95 -4.13 4.24
CA ASP A 48 -16.88 -5.32 3.40
C ASP A 48 -18.29 -5.89 3.19
N HIS A 49 -18.85 -5.65 2.01
CA HIS A 49 -20.17 -6.13 1.66
C HIS A 49 -20.17 -7.67 1.62
N GLY A 50 -21.03 -8.26 2.43
CA GLY A 50 -21.16 -9.72 2.52
C GLY A 50 -20.06 -10.41 3.34
N LYS A 51 -19.16 -9.70 3.98
CA LYS A 51 -18.09 -10.26 4.83
C LYS A 51 -17.22 -11.27 4.06
N LEU A 52 -16.83 -10.92 2.83
CA LEU A 52 -16.04 -11.77 1.93
C LEU A 52 -14.55 -11.77 2.26
N ALA A 53 -14.06 -10.71 2.95
CA ALA A 53 -12.65 -10.47 3.25
C ALA A 53 -11.76 -10.63 1.99
N PRO A 54 -12.00 -9.84 0.91
CA PRO A 54 -11.35 -10.05 -0.38
C PRO A 54 -9.91 -9.52 -0.40
N TRP A 55 -9.16 -9.76 0.67
CA TRP A 55 -7.78 -9.31 0.84
C TRP A 55 -6.99 -10.29 1.71
N ARG A 56 -5.69 -10.32 1.48
CA ARG A 56 -4.70 -10.99 2.34
C ARG A 56 -3.49 -10.08 2.49
N VAL A 57 -2.79 -10.19 3.60
CA VAL A 57 -1.54 -9.47 3.88
C VAL A 57 -0.43 -10.48 4.10
N ILE A 58 0.72 -10.25 3.49
CA ILE A 58 1.93 -11.01 3.69
C ILE A 58 3.02 -10.04 4.15
N GLN A 59 3.61 -10.31 5.30
CA GLN A 59 4.82 -9.64 5.75
C GLN A 59 6.02 -10.29 5.07
N VAL A 60 6.95 -9.48 4.58
CA VAL A 60 8.23 -9.96 4.07
C VAL A 60 9.31 -9.54 5.07
N ASP A 61 9.86 -10.51 5.76
CA ASP A 61 10.86 -10.29 6.80
C ASP A 61 12.21 -9.83 6.21
N LYS A 62 13.05 -9.20 7.04
CA LYS A 62 14.31 -8.63 6.58
C LYS A 62 15.27 -9.66 5.98
N ASP A 63 15.30 -10.85 6.52
CA ASP A 63 16.15 -11.96 6.05
C ASP A 63 15.67 -12.52 4.71
N GLN A 64 14.41 -12.31 4.36
CA GLN A 64 13.81 -12.75 3.08
C GLN A 64 13.96 -11.72 1.95
N ARG A 65 14.39 -10.48 2.25
CA ARG A 65 14.46 -9.40 1.25
C ARG A 65 15.46 -9.67 0.13
N GLY A 66 16.57 -10.32 0.43
CA GLY A 66 17.54 -10.75 -0.59
C GLY A 66 16.95 -11.76 -1.57
N GLN A 67 16.17 -12.73 -1.07
CA GLN A 67 15.46 -13.67 -1.92
C GLN A 67 14.40 -12.96 -2.76
N LEU A 68 13.62 -12.06 -2.16
CA LEU A 68 12.65 -11.25 -2.91
C LEU A 68 13.31 -10.46 -4.03
N ALA A 69 14.44 -9.79 -3.76
CA ALA A 69 15.19 -9.04 -4.77
C ALA A 69 15.62 -9.92 -5.95
N ALA A 70 16.11 -11.13 -5.66
CA ALA A 70 16.50 -12.09 -6.69
C ALA A 70 15.31 -12.55 -7.55
N GLU A 71 14.17 -12.84 -6.94
CA GLU A 71 12.96 -13.24 -7.68
C GLU A 71 12.37 -12.08 -8.50
N LEU A 72 12.36 -10.85 -7.98
CA LEU A 72 11.96 -9.67 -8.74
C LEU A 72 12.85 -9.47 -9.97
N THR A 73 14.17 -9.58 -9.78
CA THR A 73 15.15 -9.47 -10.87
C THR A 73 14.93 -10.54 -11.94
N LYS A 74 14.76 -11.78 -11.54
CA LYS A 74 14.49 -12.91 -12.43
C LYS A 74 13.20 -12.72 -13.24
N ALA A 75 12.10 -12.36 -12.58
CA ALA A 75 10.82 -12.08 -13.24
C ALA A 75 10.95 -10.92 -14.24
N TYR A 76 11.66 -9.86 -13.87
CA TYR A 76 11.87 -8.72 -14.77
C TYR A 76 12.72 -9.09 -15.99
N GLN A 77 13.79 -9.85 -15.81
CA GLN A 77 14.63 -10.32 -16.92
C GLN A 77 13.92 -11.32 -17.83
N THR A 78 12.95 -12.08 -17.30
CA THR A 78 12.09 -12.95 -18.11
C THR A 78 11.22 -12.13 -19.07
N GLU A 79 10.64 -11.03 -18.58
CA GLU A 79 9.81 -10.11 -19.37
C GLU A 79 10.68 -9.20 -20.27
N LYS A 80 11.83 -8.76 -19.76
CA LYS A 80 12.75 -7.84 -20.42
C LYS A 80 14.20 -8.37 -20.38
N PRO A 81 14.60 -9.25 -21.32
CA PRO A 81 15.93 -9.89 -21.31
C PRO A 81 17.10 -8.88 -21.48
N ASP A 82 16.84 -7.71 -22.06
CA ASP A 82 17.80 -6.63 -22.28
C ASP A 82 17.77 -5.56 -21.17
N ALA A 83 17.20 -5.88 -20.02
CA ALA A 83 17.10 -4.97 -18.88
C ALA A 83 18.49 -4.44 -18.48
N GLY A 84 18.59 -3.10 -18.37
CA GLY A 84 19.82 -2.43 -18.02
C GLY A 84 20.12 -2.53 -16.51
N ARG A 85 21.40 -2.34 -16.16
CA ARG A 85 21.87 -2.41 -14.76
C ARG A 85 21.04 -1.54 -13.80
N LEU A 86 20.70 -0.30 -14.18
CA LEU A 86 19.94 0.61 -13.31
C LEU A 86 18.52 0.14 -13.04
N GLU A 87 17.89 -0.57 -13.99
CA GLU A 87 16.55 -1.12 -13.81
C GLU A 87 16.58 -2.27 -12.78
N LEU A 88 17.61 -3.14 -12.86
CA LEU A 88 17.78 -4.25 -11.92
C LEU A 88 18.14 -3.74 -10.52
N GLU A 89 19.04 -2.75 -10.41
CA GLU A 89 19.37 -2.11 -9.13
C GLU A 89 18.15 -1.44 -8.47
N ALA A 90 17.20 -0.91 -9.28
CA ALA A 90 15.98 -0.34 -8.76
C ALA A 90 15.06 -1.40 -8.11
N LEU A 91 15.02 -2.63 -8.64
CA LEU A 91 14.26 -3.75 -8.06
C LEU A 91 14.90 -4.22 -6.75
N GLU A 92 16.21 -4.35 -6.73
CA GLU A 92 16.96 -4.67 -5.51
C GLU A 92 16.72 -3.60 -4.44
N THR A 93 16.85 -2.33 -4.80
CA THR A 93 16.56 -1.21 -3.91
C THR A 93 15.13 -1.28 -3.38
N MET A 94 14.15 -1.56 -4.25
CA MET A 94 12.76 -1.69 -3.83
C MET A 94 12.59 -2.77 -2.76
N ALA A 95 13.19 -3.93 -2.92
CA ALA A 95 13.08 -5.03 -1.96
C ALA A 95 13.65 -4.67 -0.59
N HIS A 96 14.69 -3.85 -0.54
CA HIS A 96 15.44 -3.55 0.69
C HIS A 96 15.06 -2.23 1.37
N GLN A 97 14.27 -1.36 0.73
CA GLN A 97 13.87 -0.08 1.34
C GLN A 97 12.90 -0.28 2.51
N ALA A 98 12.98 0.61 3.48
CA ALA A 98 12.20 0.65 4.71
C ALA A 98 12.37 -0.60 5.63
N PRO A 99 12.16 -0.45 6.95
CA PRO A 99 12.23 -1.56 7.90
C PRO A 99 11.17 -2.63 7.68
N THR A 100 9.94 -2.23 7.33
CA THR A 100 8.78 -3.11 7.19
C THR A 100 8.26 -3.09 5.76
N LEU A 101 7.90 -4.28 5.25
CA LEU A 101 7.19 -4.46 3.99
C LEU A 101 6.02 -5.40 4.18
N LEU A 102 4.84 -4.91 3.85
CA LEU A 102 3.62 -5.69 3.75
C LEU A 102 3.19 -5.74 2.28
N VAL A 103 2.96 -6.94 1.77
CA VAL A 103 2.36 -7.15 0.45
C VAL A 103 0.88 -7.40 0.66
N VAL A 104 0.04 -6.54 0.08
CA VAL A 104 -1.41 -6.71 0.13
C VAL A 104 -1.88 -7.32 -1.17
N LEU A 105 -2.58 -8.43 -1.07
CA LEU A 105 -3.24 -9.08 -2.19
C LEU A 105 -4.73 -8.74 -2.19
N PHE A 106 -5.24 -8.36 -3.34
CA PHE A 106 -6.65 -8.47 -3.64
C PHE A 106 -6.95 -9.94 -3.91
N SER A 107 -7.77 -10.55 -3.08
CA SER A 107 -8.12 -11.99 -3.10
C SER A 107 -9.63 -12.13 -3.37
N PRO A 108 -10.06 -12.06 -4.64
CA PRO A 108 -11.48 -12.05 -4.98
C PRO A 108 -12.17 -13.36 -4.59
N VAL A 109 -13.35 -13.22 -4.02
CA VAL A 109 -14.22 -14.34 -3.67
C VAL A 109 -15.33 -14.46 -4.70
N THR A 110 -15.57 -15.67 -5.20
CA THR A 110 -16.70 -15.92 -6.10
C THR A 110 -18.01 -15.65 -5.38
N SER A 111 -18.79 -14.71 -5.90
CA SER A 111 -20.09 -14.35 -5.35
C SER A 111 -21.07 -14.06 -6.49
N THR A 112 -22.31 -14.57 -6.37
CA THR A 112 -23.39 -14.27 -7.29
C THR A 112 -24.10 -12.95 -6.97
N LYS A 113 -23.86 -12.39 -5.79
CA LYS A 113 -24.54 -11.18 -5.30
C LYS A 113 -23.65 -9.96 -5.25
N ILE A 114 -22.35 -10.16 -5.02
CA ILE A 114 -21.41 -9.07 -4.77
C ILE A 114 -20.39 -8.99 -5.89
N PRO A 115 -20.47 -7.93 -6.72
CA PRO A 115 -19.56 -7.75 -7.84
C PRO A 115 -18.10 -7.66 -7.41
N VAL A 116 -17.20 -8.10 -8.29
CA VAL A 116 -15.74 -7.98 -8.09
C VAL A 116 -15.32 -6.52 -7.88
N TRP A 117 -16.01 -5.58 -8.53
CA TRP A 117 -15.79 -4.15 -8.36
C TRP A 117 -15.93 -3.68 -6.91
N GLU A 118 -16.98 -4.09 -6.20
CA GLU A 118 -17.16 -3.74 -4.79
C GLU A 118 -16.06 -4.34 -3.91
N GLN A 119 -15.64 -5.57 -4.22
CA GLN A 119 -14.53 -6.23 -3.54
C GLN A 119 -13.20 -5.50 -3.75
N GLN A 120 -12.94 -4.97 -4.95
CA GLN A 120 -11.75 -4.15 -5.24
C GLN A 120 -11.76 -2.84 -4.44
N LEU A 121 -12.91 -2.16 -4.37
CA LEU A 121 -13.06 -0.94 -3.56
C LEU A 121 -12.79 -1.23 -2.08
N SER A 122 -13.31 -2.34 -1.57
CA SER A 122 -13.06 -2.78 -0.20
C SER A 122 -11.57 -3.06 0.04
N CYS A 123 -10.87 -3.71 -0.90
CA CYS A 123 -9.44 -3.95 -0.82
C CYS A 123 -8.63 -2.63 -0.80
N GLY A 124 -9.00 -1.66 -1.62
CA GLY A 124 -8.37 -0.33 -1.59
C GLY A 124 -8.59 0.39 -0.25
N ALA A 125 -9.80 0.31 0.33
CA ALA A 125 -10.10 0.83 1.65
C ALA A 125 -9.31 0.12 2.75
N PHE A 126 -9.12 -1.20 2.63
CA PHE A 126 -8.29 -1.99 3.55
C PHE A 126 -6.82 -1.54 3.51
N CYS A 127 -6.24 -1.34 2.33
CA CYS A 127 -4.89 -0.77 2.20
C CYS A 127 -4.78 0.59 2.90
N MET A 128 -5.79 1.45 2.75
CA MET A 128 -5.78 2.76 3.40
C MET A 128 -5.91 2.64 4.93
N ASN A 129 -6.70 1.68 5.43
CA ASN A 129 -6.80 1.43 6.86
C ASN A 129 -5.48 0.92 7.46
N ILE A 130 -4.71 0.09 6.73
CA ILE A 130 -3.34 -0.28 7.13
C ILE A 130 -2.48 0.98 7.30
N ILE A 131 -2.53 1.92 6.34
CA ILE A 131 -1.78 3.17 6.41
C ILE A 131 -2.17 4.00 7.64
N HIS A 132 -3.48 4.15 7.88
CA HIS A 132 -3.97 4.86 9.07
C HIS A 132 -3.51 4.20 10.37
N ALA A 133 -3.56 2.86 10.44
CA ALA A 133 -3.13 2.12 11.61
C ALA A 133 -1.60 2.23 11.86
N ILE A 134 -0.79 2.25 10.79
CA ILE A 134 0.66 2.50 10.90
C ILE A 134 0.91 3.91 11.45
N HIS A 135 0.24 4.93 10.90
CA HIS A 135 0.40 6.30 11.38
C HIS A 135 -0.07 6.44 12.84
N ALA A 136 -1.17 5.80 13.23
CA ALA A 136 -1.66 5.80 14.61
C ALA A 136 -0.67 5.20 15.63
N LYS A 137 0.35 4.51 15.18
CA LYS A 137 1.47 3.99 15.99
C LYS A 137 2.75 4.83 15.84
N ASP A 138 2.60 6.05 15.34
CA ASP A 138 3.70 7.03 15.18
C ASP A 138 4.78 6.62 14.17
N PHE A 139 4.46 5.73 13.25
CA PHE A 139 5.31 5.42 12.10
C PHE A 139 4.82 6.15 10.84
N VAL A 140 5.69 6.29 9.86
CA VAL A 140 5.28 6.72 8.51
C VAL A 140 5.10 5.51 7.61
N SER A 141 4.25 5.66 6.60
CA SER A 141 4.00 4.60 5.62
C SER A 141 3.89 5.14 4.20
N GLY A 142 4.15 4.24 3.25
CA GLY A 142 3.95 4.49 1.83
C GLY A 142 3.36 3.27 1.13
N TRP A 143 2.29 3.48 0.38
CA TRP A 143 1.69 2.47 -0.49
C TRP A 143 2.14 2.72 -1.91
N ILE A 144 2.85 1.77 -2.48
CA ILE A 144 3.33 1.83 -3.85
C ILE A 144 2.89 0.60 -4.64
N THR A 145 2.89 0.76 -5.95
CA THR A 145 2.65 -0.31 -6.92
C THR A 145 3.84 -0.39 -7.88
N GLY A 146 3.67 -0.02 -9.15
CA GLY A 146 4.70 -0.13 -10.17
C GLY A 146 4.70 -1.51 -10.82
N TRP A 147 5.70 -1.78 -11.65
CA TRP A 147 5.81 -3.01 -12.41
C TRP A 147 5.60 -4.29 -11.56
N PRO A 148 6.19 -4.45 -10.36
CA PRO A 148 6.04 -5.69 -9.60
C PRO A 148 4.61 -6.02 -9.19
N ALA A 149 3.75 -4.99 -9.04
CA ALA A 149 2.35 -5.21 -8.68
C ALA A 149 1.50 -5.76 -9.84
N TYR A 150 1.98 -5.67 -11.07
CA TYR A 150 1.24 -6.06 -12.27
C TYR A 150 1.80 -7.30 -12.96
N ASN A 151 2.98 -7.78 -12.53
CA ASN A 151 3.61 -8.96 -13.10
C ASN A 151 3.09 -10.24 -12.44
N ASP A 152 2.73 -11.23 -13.25
CA ASP A 152 2.13 -12.48 -12.78
C ASP A 152 3.12 -13.36 -12.00
N ASP A 153 4.38 -13.43 -12.43
CA ASP A 153 5.42 -14.19 -11.74
C ASP A 153 5.66 -13.61 -10.32
N VAL A 154 5.64 -12.28 -10.20
CA VAL A 154 5.74 -11.62 -8.88
C VAL A 154 4.51 -11.87 -8.03
N ARG A 155 3.30 -11.85 -8.60
CA ARG A 155 2.09 -12.24 -7.87
C ARG A 155 2.21 -13.67 -7.33
N ASP A 156 2.75 -14.59 -8.13
CA ASP A 156 2.83 -16.00 -7.78
C ASP A 156 3.85 -16.31 -6.65
N LEU A 157 4.71 -15.33 -6.32
CA LEU A 157 5.53 -15.39 -5.09
C LEU A 157 4.69 -15.29 -3.82
N PHE A 158 3.56 -14.59 -3.87
CA PHE A 158 2.74 -14.25 -2.70
C PHE A 158 1.35 -14.90 -2.72
N GLY A 159 0.88 -15.28 -3.90
CA GLY A 159 -0.46 -15.79 -4.10
C GLY A 159 -0.58 -16.62 -5.36
N ARG A 160 -1.77 -16.62 -5.95
CA ARG A 160 -2.08 -17.35 -7.19
C ARG A 160 -3.30 -16.73 -7.87
N THR A 161 -3.47 -16.97 -9.15
CA THR A 161 -4.70 -16.60 -9.88
C THR A 161 -5.95 -17.09 -9.13
N PRO A 162 -6.98 -16.26 -8.92
CA PRO A 162 -7.20 -14.92 -9.49
C PRO A 162 -6.72 -13.75 -8.61
N GLU A 163 -5.90 -13.98 -7.61
CA GLU A 163 -5.37 -12.90 -6.75
C GLU A 163 -4.52 -11.92 -7.56
N ARG A 164 -4.42 -10.69 -7.06
CA ARG A 164 -3.57 -9.63 -7.61
C ARG A 164 -2.89 -8.87 -6.48
N VAL A 165 -1.69 -8.41 -6.72
CA VAL A 165 -1.04 -7.49 -5.79
C VAL A 165 -1.76 -6.16 -5.81
N ALA A 166 -2.42 -5.80 -4.71
CA ALA A 166 -3.05 -4.49 -4.53
C ALA A 166 -2.00 -3.41 -4.24
N GLY A 167 -0.87 -3.80 -3.69
CA GLY A 167 0.28 -2.94 -3.49
C GLY A 167 1.25 -3.44 -2.43
N PHE A 168 2.36 -2.74 -2.36
CA PHE A 168 3.42 -2.90 -1.39
C PHE A 168 3.32 -1.75 -0.40
N ILE A 169 3.08 -2.04 0.87
CA ILE A 169 3.01 -1.05 1.94
C ILE A 169 4.29 -1.14 2.77
N PHE A 170 5.03 -0.06 2.75
CA PHE A 170 6.25 0.10 3.52
C PHE A 170 5.96 0.91 4.77
N ALA A 171 6.65 0.59 5.87
CA ALA A 171 6.57 1.35 7.10
C ALA A 171 7.93 1.46 7.80
N GLY A 172 8.09 2.53 8.55
CA GLY A 172 9.29 2.82 9.32
C GLY A 172 9.24 4.22 9.95
N THR A 173 10.34 4.66 10.50
CA THR A 173 10.53 6.01 10.99
C THR A 173 10.94 6.93 9.84
N ALA A 174 10.41 8.15 9.77
CA ALA A 174 10.79 9.10 8.74
C ALA A 174 12.25 9.56 8.91
N ASP A 175 13.03 9.46 7.84
CA ASP A 175 14.36 10.07 7.76
C ASP A 175 14.22 11.46 7.09
N GLY A 176 13.99 12.47 7.92
CA GLY A 176 13.77 13.84 7.51
C GLY A 176 12.29 14.25 7.33
N GLU A 177 12.10 15.45 6.82
CA GLU A 177 10.77 16.05 6.68
C GLU A 177 9.95 15.44 5.54
N LEU A 178 8.66 15.28 5.80
CA LEU A 178 7.71 14.92 4.75
C LEU A 178 7.45 16.12 3.84
N THR A 179 7.21 15.86 2.58
CA THR A 179 6.96 16.92 1.58
C THR A 179 5.51 16.90 1.13
N GLU A 180 4.83 18.04 1.11
CA GLU A 180 3.46 18.12 0.60
C GLU A 180 3.39 17.80 -0.91
N ARG A 181 2.22 17.38 -1.34
CA ARG A 181 1.88 17.17 -2.75
C ARG A 181 0.66 18.01 -3.13
N PRO A 182 0.62 18.53 -4.36
CA PRO A 182 -0.57 19.19 -4.86
C PRO A 182 -1.82 18.32 -4.68
N ARG A 183 -2.91 18.95 -4.32
CA ARG A 183 -4.23 18.35 -4.25
C ARG A 183 -5.08 18.91 -5.40
N PRO A 184 -6.04 18.14 -5.92
CA PRO A 184 -6.99 18.70 -6.88
C PRO A 184 -7.81 19.79 -6.22
N GLU A 185 -8.21 20.78 -7.01
CA GLU A 185 -9.19 21.78 -6.56
C GLU A 185 -10.54 21.11 -6.24
N LEU A 186 -11.22 21.62 -5.23
CA LEU A 186 -12.44 20.98 -4.70
C LEU A 186 -13.54 20.86 -5.75
N ASP A 187 -13.70 21.88 -6.59
CA ASP A 187 -14.71 21.93 -7.65
C ASP A 187 -14.53 20.88 -8.76
N ARG A 188 -13.32 20.35 -8.91
CA ARG A 188 -13.02 19.26 -9.85
C ARG A 188 -13.54 17.88 -9.39
N VAL A 189 -13.75 17.71 -8.09
CA VAL A 189 -14.05 16.40 -7.48
C VAL A 189 -15.37 16.41 -6.70
N PHE A 190 -15.91 17.58 -6.41
CA PHE A 190 -17.15 17.74 -5.65
C PHE A 190 -18.15 18.60 -6.41
N SER A 191 -19.35 18.07 -6.56
CA SER A 191 -20.49 18.81 -7.12
C SER A 191 -21.77 18.48 -6.37
N LYS A 192 -22.72 19.41 -6.37
CA LYS A 192 -24.08 19.16 -5.88
C LYS A 192 -24.90 18.56 -7.03
N TRP A 193 -25.61 17.50 -6.75
CA TRP A 193 -26.56 16.95 -7.72
C TRP A 193 -27.60 18.00 -8.13
N LYS A 194 -27.88 18.11 -9.43
CA LYS A 194 -28.94 18.94 -9.99
C LYS A 194 -29.92 18.00 -10.70
N SER A 195 -31.22 18.30 -10.61
CA SER A 195 -32.28 17.49 -11.22
C SER A 195 -32.34 17.61 -12.74
N GLU A 196 -31.62 18.56 -13.34
CA GLU A 196 -31.55 18.72 -14.80
C GLU A 196 -30.45 17.81 -15.37
N PRO A 197 -30.71 17.14 -16.51
CA PRO A 197 -29.70 16.33 -17.17
C PRO A 197 -28.51 17.20 -17.59
N HIS A 198 -27.31 16.68 -17.40
CA HIS A 198 -26.11 17.30 -17.94
C HIS A 198 -26.16 17.20 -19.47
N ASN A 199 -26.20 18.33 -20.17
CA ASN A 199 -26.03 18.40 -21.62
C ASN A 199 -24.60 18.04 -21.99
#